data_c6bf0c54b9c184b0b966a3f3e6aff56a
#
_entry.id   c6bf0c54b9c184b0b966a3f3e6aff56a
#
_cell.length_a   1.000
_cell.length_b   1.000
_cell.length_c   1.000
_cell.angle_alpha   90.00
_cell.angle_beta   90.00
_cell.angle_gamma   90.00
#
_symmetry.space_group_name_H-M   'P 1'
#
loop_
_entity.id
_entity.type
_entity.pdbx_description
1 polymer ?
#
loop_
_entity_poly.entity_id
_entity_poly.type
_entity_poly.pdbx_seq_one_letter_code
_entity_poly.pdbx_strand_id
1 'polypeptide(L)'
;MNDIVVIAPFEELYRLSKKIIKENFFDNVDVLLGDMNRGLELAEEAIKEGAKIIVSRGGTYKLIKGSFNIPVVEIGITSFDLLRVFKNVKGYKGKIGAIGYGNVIRGCEIIGDILDLDLVKIEVDWDENVKEIVNPYIKM
;
A
#
# COMPACT_ATOMS: atom_id res chain seq x y z
N MET A 1 -7.00 19.27 -14.36
CA MET A 1 -6.94 17.97 -13.65
C MET A 1 -8.34 17.40 -13.56
N ASN A 2 -8.51 16.11 -13.81
CA ASN A 2 -9.80 15.45 -13.65
C ASN A 2 -10.21 15.36 -12.17
N ASP A 3 -11.48 15.07 -11.93
CA ASP A 3 -12.01 15.01 -10.57
C ASP A 3 -11.39 13.93 -9.70
N ILE A 4 -11.02 12.81 -10.31
CA ILE A 4 -10.43 11.66 -9.63
C ILE A 4 -8.99 11.49 -10.09
N VAL A 5 -8.08 11.38 -9.14
CA VAL A 5 -6.65 11.17 -9.43
C VAL A 5 -6.13 9.96 -8.67
N VAL A 6 -5.59 9.01 -9.41
CA VAL A 6 -4.91 7.84 -8.84
C VAL A 6 -3.44 8.18 -8.67
N ILE A 7 -2.95 8.11 -7.45
CA ILE A 7 -1.52 8.18 -7.14
C ILE A 7 -1.01 6.75 -7.00
N ALA A 8 -0.34 6.26 -8.03
CA ALA A 8 0.19 4.91 -8.06
C ALA A 8 1.61 4.89 -7.49
N PRO A 9 1.87 4.17 -6.39
CA PRO A 9 3.19 4.14 -5.77
C PRO A 9 4.27 3.41 -6.59
N PHE A 10 3.87 2.55 -7.52
CA PHE A 10 4.81 1.75 -8.30
C PHE A 10 4.31 1.52 -9.74
N GLU A 11 5.24 1.20 -10.62
CA GLU A 11 5.04 1.16 -12.06
C GLU A 11 3.94 0.20 -12.51
N GLU A 12 3.88 -1.01 -11.94
CA GLU A 12 2.86 -2.00 -12.31
C GLU A 12 1.45 -1.50 -12.05
N LEU A 13 1.22 -0.86 -10.89
CA LEU A 13 -0.08 -0.29 -10.56
C LEU A 13 -0.42 0.89 -11.48
N TYR A 14 0.57 1.71 -11.81
CA TYR A 14 0.42 2.82 -12.75
C TYR A 14 -0.07 2.32 -14.11
N ARG A 15 0.61 1.32 -14.68
CA ARG A 15 0.26 0.73 -15.97
C ARG A 15 -1.10 0.05 -15.93
N LEU A 16 -1.38 -0.72 -14.89
CA LEU A 16 -2.67 -1.40 -14.71
C LEU A 16 -3.81 -0.40 -14.61
N SER A 17 -3.64 0.67 -13.84
CA SER A 17 -4.63 1.72 -13.69
C SER A 17 -4.93 2.40 -15.03
N LYS A 18 -3.90 2.74 -15.79
CA LYS A 18 -4.07 3.32 -17.14
C LYS A 18 -4.81 2.38 -18.07
N LYS A 19 -4.49 1.10 -18.06
CA LYS A 19 -5.16 0.08 -18.87
C LYS A 19 -6.64 -0.02 -18.54
N ILE A 20 -6.98 -0.13 -17.24
CA ILE A 20 -8.36 -0.23 -16.77
C ILE A 20 -9.17 1.01 -17.16
N ILE A 21 -8.60 2.20 -16.98
CA ILE A 21 -9.24 3.47 -17.33
C ILE A 21 -9.55 3.51 -18.84
N LYS A 22 -8.60 3.13 -19.67
CA LYS A 22 -8.74 3.11 -21.13
C LYS A 22 -9.80 2.08 -21.57
N GLU A 23 -9.74 0.86 -21.03
CA GLU A 23 -10.65 -0.23 -21.42
C GLU A 23 -12.10 0.03 -21.00
N ASN A 24 -12.31 0.78 -19.93
CA ASN A 24 -13.65 1.09 -19.40
C ASN A 24 -14.12 2.50 -19.75
N PHE A 25 -13.37 3.24 -20.56
CA PHE A 25 -13.72 4.59 -21.03
C PHE A 25 -13.97 5.57 -19.87
N PHE A 26 -13.21 5.48 -18.79
CA PHE A 26 -13.25 6.46 -17.71
C PHE A 26 -12.50 7.73 -18.12
N ASP A 27 -13.24 8.76 -18.47
CA ASP A 27 -12.69 10.04 -19.00
C ASP A 27 -12.41 11.08 -17.91
N ASN A 28 -12.82 10.83 -16.68
CA ASN A 28 -12.66 11.76 -15.55
C ASN A 28 -11.62 11.29 -14.50
N VAL A 29 -10.71 10.40 -14.88
CA VAL A 29 -9.68 9.83 -14.01
C VAL A 29 -8.29 10.05 -14.59
N ASP A 30 -7.41 10.66 -13.83
CA ASP A 30 -5.98 10.75 -14.12
C ASP A 30 -5.18 9.77 -13.28
N VAL A 31 -4.02 9.34 -13.77
CA VAL A 31 -3.09 8.49 -13.02
C VAL A 31 -1.72 9.15 -13.00
N LEU A 32 -1.14 9.25 -11.81
CA LEU A 32 0.20 9.79 -11.60
C LEU A 32 1.05 8.74 -10.86
N LEU A 33 2.33 8.67 -11.20
CA LEU A 33 3.27 7.74 -10.58
C LEU A 33 4.10 8.46 -9.52
N GLY A 34 4.00 8.04 -8.29
CA GLY A 34 4.79 8.59 -7.19
C GLY A 34 4.57 7.83 -5.89
N ASP A 35 5.67 7.48 -5.23
CA ASP A 35 5.65 6.78 -3.96
C ASP A 35 5.95 7.74 -2.80
N MET A 36 5.37 7.49 -1.65
CA MET A 36 5.57 8.19 -0.37
C MET A 36 5.60 9.72 -0.53
N ASN A 37 6.70 10.38 -0.26
CA ASN A 37 6.80 11.85 -0.32
C ASN A 37 6.51 12.40 -1.72
N ARG A 38 6.97 11.72 -2.77
CA ARG A 38 6.65 12.12 -4.15
C ARG A 38 5.16 11.97 -4.43
N GLY A 39 4.55 10.89 -3.93
CA GLY A 39 3.10 10.69 -4.00
C GLY A 39 2.33 11.80 -3.30
N LEU A 40 2.80 12.21 -2.13
CA LEU A 40 2.21 13.32 -1.36
C LEU A 40 2.27 14.65 -2.14
N GLU A 41 3.42 14.97 -2.73
CA GLU A 41 3.60 16.16 -3.56
C GLU A 41 2.64 16.17 -4.75
N LEU A 42 2.54 15.05 -5.46
CA LEU A 42 1.63 14.90 -6.59
C LEU A 42 0.17 15.04 -6.17
N ALA A 43 -0.21 14.49 -5.03
CA ALA A 43 -1.55 14.64 -4.49
C ALA A 43 -1.86 16.11 -4.16
N GLU A 44 -0.93 16.84 -3.55
CA GLU A 44 -1.08 18.26 -3.26
C GLU A 44 -1.27 19.08 -4.55
N GLU A 45 -0.43 18.83 -5.55
CA GLU A 45 -0.54 19.50 -6.85
C GLU A 45 -1.89 19.20 -7.52
N ALA A 46 -2.31 17.93 -7.50
CA ALA A 46 -3.59 17.50 -8.07
C ALA A 46 -4.77 18.21 -7.40
N ILE A 47 -4.76 18.32 -6.07
CA ILE A 47 -5.81 19.02 -5.31
C ILE A 47 -5.84 20.50 -5.68
N LYS A 48 -4.69 21.15 -5.79
CA LYS A 48 -4.59 22.55 -6.22
C LYS A 48 -5.16 22.76 -7.63
N GLU A 49 -5.03 21.76 -8.49
CA GLU A 49 -5.54 21.80 -9.87
C GLU A 49 -7.00 21.35 -9.99
N GLY A 50 -7.67 21.04 -8.91
CA GLY A 50 -9.10 20.78 -8.88
C GLY A 50 -9.52 19.32 -8.64
N ALA A 51 -8.59 18.42 -8.35
CA ALA A 51 -8.94 17.04 -7.98
C ALA A 51 -9.81 17.02 -6.72
N LYS A 52 -10.86 16.21 -6.72
CA LYS A 52 -11.82 16.09 -5.62
C LYS A 52 -11.67 14.80 -4.84
N ILE A 53 -11.10 13.77 -5.45
CA ILE A 53 -10.90 12.45 -4.87
C ILE A 53 -9.53 11.96 -5.25
N ILE A 54 -8.76 11.49 -4.28
CA ILE A 54 -7.49 10.81 -4.52
C ILE A 54 -7.68 9.33 -4.25
N VAL A 55 -7.10 8.49 -5.10
CA VAL A 55 -7.07 7.03 -4.94
C VAL A 55 -5.61 6.62 -4.81
N SER A 56 -5.26 5.84 -3.81
CA SER A 56 -3.89 5.37 -3.66
C SER A 56 -3.82 4.07 -2.88
N ARG A 57 -2.63 3.60 -2.57
CA ARG A 57 -2.39 2.30 -1.97
C ARG A 57 -1.27 2.36 -0.93
N GLY A 58 -1.34 1.44 0.04
CA GLY A 58 -0.26 1.16 0.97
C GLY A 58 0.13 2.34 1.84
N GLY A 59 1.43 2.52 2.05
CA GLY A 59 1.97 3.62 2.84
C GLY A 59 1.71 4.99 2.22
N THR A 60 1.72 5.08 0.90
CA THR A 60 1.41 6.33 0.17
C THR A 60 -0.03 6.75 0.42
N TYR A 61 -0.99 5.80 0.35
CA TYR A 61 -2.38 6.07 0.74
C TYR A 61 -2.46 6.62 2.17
N LYS A 62 -1.81 5.95 3.12
CA LYS A 62 -1.84 6.34 4.53
C LYS A 62 -1.30 7.76 4.74
N LEU A 63 -0.20 8.08 4.07
CA LEU A 63 0.42 9.41 4.13
C LEU A 63 -0.49 10.50 3.56
N ILE A 64 -1.08 10.26 2.40
CA ILE A 64 -2.01 11.21 1.76
C ILE A 64 -3.26 11.38 2.61
N LYS A 65 -3.84 10.30 3.11
CA LYS A 65 -5.03 10.31 3.96
C LYS A 65 -4.83 11.15 5.22
N GLY A 66 -3.65 11.07 5.82
CA GLY A 66 -3.29 11.85 7.02
C GLY A 66 -2.98 13.32 6.76
N SER A 67 -2.78 13.72 5.51
CA SER A 67 -2.27 15.06 5.16
C SER A 67 -3.32 16.01 4.58
N PHE A 68 -4.41 15.48 4.02
CA PHE A 68 -5.43 16.30 3.35
C PHE A 68 -6.84 15.99 3.83
N ASN A 69 -7.72 16.99 3.71
CA ASN A 69 -9.12 16.87 4.14
C ASN A 69 -10.06 16.71 2.93
N ILE A 70 -9.71 15.79 2.03
CA ILE A 70 -10.58 15.38 0.91
C ILE A 70 -10.77 13.87 0.96
N PRO A 71 -11.76 13.32 0.27
CA PRO A 71 -11.91 11.87 0.17
C PRO A 71 -10.67 11.22 -0.43
N VAL A 72 -10.09 10.26 0.29
CA VAL A 72 -8.98 9.44 -0.19
C VAL A 72 -9.42 7.99 -0.14
N VAL A 73 -9.43 7.32 -1.29
CA VAL A 73 -9.88 5.94 -1.45
C VAL A 73 -8.68 5.01 -1.44
N GLU A 74 -8.76 3.97 -0.63
CA GLU A 74 -7.71 2.96 -0.55
C GLU A 74 -7.92 1.85 -1.59
N ILE A 75 -6.87 1.56 -2.36
CA ILE A 75 -6.78 0.29 -3.07
C ILE A 75 -6.25 -0.72 -2.05
N GLY A 76 -7.18 -1.41 -1.38
CA GLY A 76 -6.83 -2.27 -0.25
C GLY A 76 -6.13 -3.55 -0.64
N ILE A 77 -5.39 -4.12 0.32
CA ILE A 77 -4.83 -5.45 0.23
C ILE A 77 -5.82 -6.41 0.87
N THR A 78 -6.23 -7.42 0.12
CA THR A 78 -7.19 -8.43 0.58
C THR A 78 -6.48 -9.58 1.29
N SER A 79 -7.25 -10.36 2.06
CA SER A 79 -6.74 -11.61 2.65
C SER A 79 -6.25 -12.59 1.59
N PHE A 80 -6.84 -12.58 0.39
CA PHE A 80 -6.38 -13.40 -0.73
C PHE A 80 -4.99 -12.99 -1.23
N ASP A 81 -4.70 -11.70 -1.24
CA ASP A 81 -3.37 -11.19 -1.60
C ASP A 81 -2.32 -11.70 -0.62
N LEU A 82 -2.61 -11.62 0.67
CA LEU A 82 -1.74 -12.14 1.72
C LEU A 82 -1.57 -13.66 1.64
N LEU A 83 -2.65 -14.39 1.39
CA LEU A 83 -2.60 -15.85 1.21
C LEU A 83 -1.68 -16.26 0.07
N ARG A 84 -1.71 -15.55 -1.05
CA ARG A 84 -0.81 -15.81 -2.18
C ARG A 84 0.65 -15.66 -1.80
N VAL A 85 0.97 -14.64 -1.00
CA VAL A 85 2.35 -14.42 -0.53
C VAL A 85 2.77 -15.51 0.45
N PHE A 86 1.95 -15.79 1.45
CA PHE A 86 2.26 -16.78 2.48
C PHE A 86 2.28 -18.21 1.94
N LYS A 87 1.57 -18.49 0.85
CA LYS A 87 1.64 -19.78 0.18
C LYS A 87 3.10 -20.16 -0.18
N ASN A 88 3.91 -19.18 -0.54
CA ASN A 88 5.32 -19.40 -0.92
C ASN A 88 6.19 -19.84 0.25
N VAL A 89 5.78 -19.61 1.48
CA VAL A 89 6.52 -19.98 2.70
C VAL A 89 5.80 -21.07 3.51
N LYS A 90 4.74 -21.66 2.96
CA LYS A 90 4.02 -22.75 3.62
C LYS A 90 4.97 -23.91 3.90
N GLY A 91 4.93 -24.41 5.13
CA GLY A 91 5.80 -25.50 5.56
C GLY A 91 7.18 -25.07 6.06
N TYR A 92 7.51 -23.78 5.95
CA TYR A 92 8.75 -23.28 6.54
C TYR A 92 8.69 -23.37 8.07
N LYS A 93 9.73 -23.93 8.69
CA LYS A 93 9.73 -24.26 10.13
C LYS A 93 10.46 -23.25 11.01
N GLY A 94 11.09 -22.25 10.41
CA GLY A 94 11.74 -21.16 11.13
C GLY A 94 10.80 -19.99 11.43
N LYS A 95 11.33 -18.98 12.08
CA LYS A 95 10.61 -17.73 12.31
C LYS A 95 10.49 -16.92 11.01
N ILE A 96 9.32 -16.34 10.77
CA ILE A 96 9.03 -15.49 9.63
C ILE A 96 8.64 -14.11 10.15
N GLY A 97 9.30 -13.07 9.66
CA GLY A 97 8.93 -11.69 9.93
C GLY A 97 8.04 -11.13 8.82
N ALA A 98 6.84 -10.68 9.16
CA ALA A 98 5.99 -9.91 8.25
C ALA A 98 6.15 -8.43 8.56
N ILE A 99 6.81 -7.71 7.67
CA ILE A 99 7.17 -6.30 7.86
C ILE A 99 6.39 -5.46 6.87
N GLY A 100 5.72 -4.43 7.37
CA GLY A 100 4.99 -3.52 6.50
C GLY A 100 4.17 -2.48 7.26
N TYR A 101 3.52 -1.61 6.51
CA TYR A 101 2.56 -0.66 7.06
C TYR A 101 1.32 -1.41 7.57
N GLY A 102 0.68 -0.90 8.63
CA GLY A 102 -0.46 -1.56 9.26
C GLY A 102 -1.60 -1.87 8.31
N ASN A 103 -1.87 -1.00 7.35
CA ASN A 103 -2.90 -1.23 6.34
C ASN A 103 -2.50 -2.27 5.27
N VAL A 104 -1.22 -2.61 5.17
CA VAL A 104 -0.70 -3.62 4.22
C VAL A 104 -0.69 -5.01 4.84
N ILE A 105 -0.22 -5.15 6.07
CA ILE A 105 -0.06 -6.45 6.73
C ILE A 105 -1.21 -6.80 7.67
N ARG A 106 -2.32 -6.09 7.56
CA ARG A 106 -3.52 -6.35 8.38
C ARG A 106 -4.01 -7.79 8.23
N GLY A 107 -4.16 -8.47 9.35
CA GLY A 107 -4.65 -9.85 9.39
C GLY A 107 -3.62 -10.93 9.08
N CYS A 108 -2.35 -10.58 8.87
CA CYS A 108 -1.32 -11.57 8.55
C CYS A 108 -1.12 -12.61 9.66
N GLU A 109 -1.34 -12.24 10.93
CA GLU A 109 -1.25 -13.15 12.06
C GLU A 109 -2.30 -14.27 12.00
N ILE A 110 -3.50 -13.98 11.53
CA ILE A 110 -4.56 -14.98 11.35
C ILE A 110 -4.15 -16.00 10.28
N ILE A 111 -3.60 -15.51 9.18
CA ILE A 111 -3.12 -16.36 8.09
C ILE A 111 -1.93 -17.21 8.55
N GLY A 112 -1.02 -16.62 9.32
CA GLY A 112 0.09 -17.35 9.92
C GLY A 112 -0.38 -18.49 10.80
N ASP A 113 -1.38 -18.27 11.64
CA ASP A 113 -1.98 -19.31 12.48
C ASP A 113 -2.63 -20.43 11.64
N ILE A 114 -3.39 -20.08 10.64
CA ILE A 114 -4.06 -21.05 9.75
C ILE A 114 -3.04 -21.91 9.00
N LEU A 115 -1.94 -21.34 8.56
CA LEU A 115 -0.88 -22.04 7.81
C LEU A 115 0.18 -22.67 8.73
N ASP A 116 0.00 -22.57 10.03
CA ASP A 116 0.91 -23.14 11.05
C ASP A 116 2.33 -22.58 10.94
N LEU A 117 2.43 -21.27 10.75
CA LEU A 117 3.69 -20.54 10.63
C LEU A 117 4.04 -19.84 11.94
N ASP A 118 5.32 -19.83 12.29
CA ASP A 118 5.85 -19.04 13.40
C ASP A 118 6.09 -17.60 12.94
N LEU A 119 5.03 -16.80 12.93
CA LEU A 119 5.00 -15.46 12.34
C LEU A 119 5.14 -14.39 13.40
N VAL A 120 6.06 -13.46 13.16
CA VAL A 120 6.19 -12.19 13.91
C VAL A 120 5.75 -11.04 13.02
N LYS A 121 4.76 -10.30 13.48
CA LYS A 121 4.27 -9.10 12.78
C LYS A 121 5.08 -7.88 13.23
N ILE A 122 5.67 -7.17 12.28
CA ILE A 122 6.47 -5.98 12.53
C ILE A 122 5.84 -4.82 11.74
N GLU A 123 5.05 -4.02 12.44
CA GLU A 123 4.40 -2.86 11.86
C GLU A 123 5.35 -1.66 11.88
N VAL A 124 5.46 -0.96 10.75
CA VAL A 124 6.29 0.23 10.59
C VAL A 124 5.48 1.41 10.07
N ASP A 125 5.95 2.62 10.35
CA ASP A 125 5.41 3.85 9.77
C ASP A 125 6.45 4.50 8.86
N TRP A 126 5.98 5.41 7.99
CA TRP A 126 6.82 6.05 6.96
C TRP A 126 7.95 6.91 7.52
N ASP A 127 7.80 7.44 8.74
CA ASP A 127 8.77 8.30 9.42
C ASP A 127 9.75 7.50 10.31
N GLU A 128 9.58 6.19 10.40
CA GLU A 128 10.41 5.34 11.25
C GLU A 128 11.64 4.82 10.52
N ASN A 129 12.72 4.60 11.28
CA ASN A 129 13.89 3.89 10.76
C ASN A 129 13.63 2.38 10.78
N VAL A 130 13.24 1.83 9.65
CA VAL A 130 12.89 0.41 9.51
C VAL A 130 14.04 -0.50 9.94
N LYS A 131 15.28 -0.15 9.64
CA LYS A 131 16.45 -0.93 10.02
C LYS A 131 16.60 -1.06 11.53
N GLU A 132 16.40 0.00 12.28
CA GLU A 132 16.44 -0.01 13.75
C GLU A 132 15.32 -0.84 14.34
N ILE A 133 14.12 -0.77 13.75
CA ILE A 133 12.96 -1.54 14.20
C ILE A 133 13.16 -3.03 13.96
N VAL A 134 13.73 -3.42 12.82
CA VAL A 134 13.88 -4.81 12.40
C VAL A 134 15.07 -5.51 13.08
N ASN A 135 16.16 -4.79 13.34
CA ASN A 135 17.39 -5.38 13.89
C ASN A 135 17.20 -6.25 15.14
N PRO A 136 16.36 -5.88 16.15
CA PRO A 136 16.13 -6.74 17.31
C PRO A 136 15.55 -8.11 16.96
N TYR A 137 14.76 -8.21 15.89
CA TYR A 137 14.12 -9.44 15.45
C TYR A 137 15.07 -10.36 14.66
N ILE A 138 16.05 -9.80 13.96
CA ILE A 138 17.04 -10.58 13.19
C ILE A 138 17.90 -11.46 14.12
N LYS A 139 18.11 -11.03 15.36
CA LYS A 139 18.93 -11.73 16.36
C LYS A 139 18.17 -12.79 17.15
N MET A 140 16.91 -12.95 16.88
CA MET A 140 16.09 -13.99 17.52
C MET A 140 16.39 -15.40 16.92
#